data_5de9ef70026d4eb6d1549e648f4170c4
#
_entry.id   5de9ef70026d4eb6d1549e648f4170c4
#
_cell.length_a   1.000
_cell.length_b   1.000
_cell.length_c   1.000
_cell.angle_alpha   90.00
_cell.angle_beta   90.00
_cell.angle_gamma   90.00
#
_symmetry.space_group_name_H-M   'P 1'
#
loop_
_entity.id
_entity.type
_entity.pdbx_description
1 polymer ?
#
loop_
_entity_poly.entity_id
_entity_poly.type
_entity_poly.pdbx_seq_one_letter_code
_entity_poly.pdbx_strand_id
1 'polypeptide(L)'
;MESNLSIMRSGSPSLRKRHLEVMDDLERMLDQGESFSTMSELAKTLKISLRTLYEIAPSKEELIVATVDRVLKKHGKIAMDAIKEHSSPIKKLVSFLAVANQAVGPRLEKFTLPLANLSTSKSMVNYHEQYITDFIKSLLDEARSKNEIKDIDTQATAMLLGGLGRYFQAKKLLKDLKHTPEQTSNFLTEIILNGIKLENQ
;
A
#
# COMPACT_ATOMS: atom_id res chain seq x y z
N MET A 1 15.85 -3.88 -18.93
CA MET A 1 14.74 -3.90 -17.92
C MET A 1 13.97 -2.57 -17.85
N GLU A 2 13.82 -1.86 -18.97
CA GLU A 2 13.18 -0.53 -19.04
C GLU A 2 11.80 -0.52 -19.73
N SER A 3 11.26 -1.68 -20.11
CA SER A 3 10.09 -1.72 -20.99
C SER A 3 8.73 -1.76 -20.30
N ASN A 4 8.62 -1.94 -18.98
CA ASN A 4 7.33 -2.02 -18.27
C ASN A 4 6.89 -0.73 -17.55
N LEU A 5 7.73 0.30 -17.50
CA LEU A 5 7.35 1.63 -16.99
C LEU A 5 6.57 2.48 -18.00
N SER A 6 6.51 2.02 -19.26
CA SER A 6 5.90 2.76 -20.37
C SER A 6 4.37 2.67 -20.42
N ILE A 7 3.76 1.62 -19.85
CA ILE A 7 2.31 1.38 -20.02
C ILE A 7 1.46 2.29 -19.13
N MET A 8 1.99 2.82 -18.03
CA MET A 8 1.27 3.80 -17.20
C MET A 8 1.60 5.27 -17.53
N ARG A 9 2.45 5.54 -18.52
CA ARG A 9 2.76 6.91 -18.96
C ARG A 9 1.85 7.44 -20.07
N SER A 10 1.02 6.60 -20.68
CA SER A 10 0.12 7.05 -21.75
C SER A 10 -1.24 7.43 -21.17
N GLY A 11 -1.42 8.71 -20.80
CA GLY A 11 -2.72 9.33 -20.80
C GLY A 11 -3.37 9.77 -19.51
N SER A 12 -2.67 9.82 -18.36
CA SER A 12 -3.21 10.62 -17.25
C SER A 12 -2.90 12.10 -17.53
N PRO A 13 -3.92 12.96 -17.73
CA PRO A 13 -3.68 14.40 -17.81
C PRO A 13 -2.96 14.82 -16.53
N SER A 14 -1.93 15.67 -16.63
CA SER A 14 -1.25 16.19 -15.44
C SER A 14 -2.30 16.80 -14.53
N LEU A 15 -2.51 16.22 -13.36
CA LEU A 15 -3.52 16.67 -12.42
C LEU A 15 -3.21 18.11 -12.02
N ARG A 16 -4.14 19.01 -12.29
CA ARG A 16 -4.03 20.42 -11.89
C ARG A 16 -4.05 20.51 -10.36
N LYS A 17 -3.50 21.56 -9.79
CA LYS A 17 -3.54 21.81 -8.34
C LYS A 17 -4.93 21.57 -7.75
N ARG A 18 -5.98 22.02 -8.43
CA ARG A 18 -7.38 21.84 -8.01
C ARG A 18 -7.79 20.36 -7.94
N HIS A 19 -7.34 19.52 -8.87
CA HIS A 19 -7.63 18.08 -8.85
C HIS A 19 -6.97 17.39 -7.65
N LEU A 20 -5.75 17.80 -7.29
CA LEU A 20 -5.06 17.27 -6.12
C LEU A 20 -5.79 17.66 -4.82
N GLU A 21 -6.26 18.91 -4.70
CA GLU A 21 -7.08 19.36 -3.58
C GLU A 21 -8.36 18.52 -3.43
N VAL A 22 -9.05 18.24 -4.55
CA VAL A 22 -10.24 17.38 -4.57
C VAL A 22 -9.91 15.95 -4.10
N MET A 23 -8.78 15.41 -4.53
CA MET A 23 -8.35 14.08 -4.09
C MET A 23 -7.94 14.06 -2.60
N ASP A 24 -7.38 15.16 -2.07
CA ASP A 24 -7.10 15.29 -0.64
C ASP A 24 -8.40 15.37 0.19
N ASP A 25 -9.41 16.08 -0.31
CA ASP A 25 -10.73 16.12 0.31
C ASP A 25 -11.39 14.73 0.30
N LEU A 26 -11.31 14.04 -0.82
CA LEU A 26 -11.83 12.68 -0.96
C LEU A 26 -11.10 11.69 -0.05
N GLU A 27 -9.77 11.79 0.07
CA GLU A 27 -8.98 10.99 1.03
C GLU A 27 -9.52 11.19 2.45
N ARG A 28 -9.76 12.44 2.87
CA ARG A 28 -10.30 12.74 4.20
C ARG A 28 -11.71 12.17 4.43
N MET A 29 -12.60 12.28 3.44
CA MET A 29 -13.95 11.68 3.50
C MET A 29 -13.85 10.16 3.66
N LEU A 30 -13.01 9.52 2.87
CA LEU A 30 -12.78 8.09 2.95
C LEU A 30 -12.25 7.70 4.34
N ASP A 31 -11.35 8.47 4.93
CA ASP A 31 -10.82 8.23 6.27
C ASP A 31 -11.87 8.33 7.37
N GLN A 32 -12.79 9.25 7.23
CA GLN A 32 -13.92 9.43 8.15
C GLN A 32 -15.01 8.36 7.97
N GLY A 33 -14.86 7.49 6.96
CA GLY A 33 -15.83 6.45 6.65
C GLY A 33 -17.09 7.00 5.97
N GLU A 34 -17.01 8.22 5.43
CA GLU A 34 -18.09 8.81 4.67
C GLU A 34 -18.25 8.08 3.33
N SER A 35 -19.47 7.90 2.90
CA SER A 35 -19.82 7.29 1.62
C SER A 35 -20.64 8.25 0.78
N PHE A 36 -20.54 8.11 -0.53
CA PHE A 36 -21.36 8.82 -1.50
C PHE A 36 -21.87 7.83 -2.56
N SER A 37 -23.13 8.04 -2.97
CA SER A 37 -23.76 7.11 -3.91
C SER A 37 -23.46 7.46 -5.36
N THR A 38 -23.28 8.75 -5.66
CA THR A 38 -23.10 9.25 -7.03
C THR A 38 -22.02 10.33 -7.12
N MET A 39 -21.48 10.52 -8.32
CA MET A 39 -20.58 11.64 -8.63
C MET A 39 -21.24 13.00 -8.39
N SER A 40 -22.55 13.11 -8.64
CA SER A 40 -23.32 14.35 -8.41
C SER A 40 -23.42 14.70 -6.92
N GLU A 41 -23.67 13.71 -6.08
CA GLU A 41 -23.68 13.87 -4.62
C GLU A 41 -22.31 14.32 -4.11
N LEU A 42 -21.24 13.65 -4.56
CA LEU A 42 -19.87 14.02 -4.21
C LEU A 42 -19.53 15.46 -4.64
N ALA A 43 -19.90 15.86 -5.86
CA ALA A 43 -19.68 17.21 -6.36
C ALA A 43 -20.36 18.26 -5.46
N LYS A 44 -21.58 18.01 -4.99
CA LYS A 44 -22.30 18.87 -4.05
C LYS A 44 -21.60 18.95 -2.69
N THR A 45 -21.19 17.79 -2.14
CA THR A 45 -20.49 17.71 -0.85
C THR A 45 -19.18 18.48 -0.88
N LEU A 46 -18.40 18.31 -1.93
CA LEU A 46 -17.10 18.98 -2.11
C LEU A 46 -17.23 20.41 -2.64
N LYS A 47 -18.46 20.89 -2.92
CA LYS A 47 -18.73 22.24 -3.50
C LYS A 47 -17.92 22.53 -4.76
N ILE A 48 -17.86 21.55 -5.66
CA ILE A 48 -17.16 21.64 -6.96
C ILE A 48 -18.09 21.28 -8.11
N SER A 49 -17.64 21.54 -9.34
CA SER A 49 -18.42 21.15 -10.52
C SER A 49 -18.31 19.62 -10.75
N LEU A 50 -19.40 19.03 -11.23
CA LEU A 50 -19.41 17.63 -11.67
C LEU A 50 -18.36 17.38 -12.78
N ARG A 51 -18.13 18.39 -13.65
CA ARG A 51 -17.10 18.36 -14.66
C ARG A 51 -15.69 18.16 -14.07
N THR A 52 -15.38 18.84 -12.95
CA THR A 52 -14.09 18.70 -12.27
C THR A 52 -13.84 17.26 -11.83
N LEU A 53 -14.86 16.56 -11.35
CA LEU A 53 -14.74 15.14 -11.00
C LEU A 53 -14.48 14.26 -12.22
N TYR A 54 -15.20 14.49 -13.32
CA TYR A 54 -15.01 13.73 -14.56
C TYR A 54 -13.68 14.05 -15.26
N GLU A 55 -13.04 15.17 -14.99
CA GLU A 55 -11.67 15.45 -15.42
C GLU A 55 -10.63 14.63 -14.65
N ILE A 56 -10.97 14.15 -13.45
CA ILE A 56 -10.08 13.29 -12.63
C ILE A 56 -10.28 11.82 -12.99
N ALA A 57 -11.53 11.35 -13.05
CA ALA A 57 -11.86 9.95 -13.34
C ALA A 57 -13.22 9.83 -14.03
N PRO A 58 -13.42 8.84 -14.94
CA PRO A 58 -14.64 8.70 -15.73
C PRO A 58 -15.82 8.12 -14.92
N SER A 59 -15.57 7.56 -13.74
CA SER A 59 -16.61 6.99 -12.88
C SER A 59 -16.27 7.19 -11.39
N LYS A 60 -17.28 6.99 -10.54
CA LYS A 60 -17.12 7.01 -9.08
C LYS A 60 -16.11 5.94 -8.63
N GLU A 61 -16.24 4.75 -9.16
CA GLU A 61 -15.39 3.61 -8.84
C GLU A 61 -13.93 3.89 -9.20
N GLU A 62 -13.68 4.41 -10.40
CA GLU A 62 -12.33 4.76 -10.85
C GLU A 62 -11.76 5.95 -10.08
N LEU A 63 -12.60 6.91 -9.67
CA LEU A 63 -12.18 8.00 -8.80
C LEU A 63 -11.69 7.48 -7.43
N ILE A 64 -12.42 6.54 -6.85
CA ILE A 64 -12.00 5.90 -5.59
C ILE A 64 -10.70 5.11 -5.79
N VAL A 65 -10.58 4.32 -6.87
CA VAL A 65 -9.35 3.59 -7.20
C VAL A 65 -8.16 4.55 -7.33
N ALA A 66 -8.32 5.64 -8.07
CA ALA A 66 -7.27 6.65 -8.23
C ALA A 66 -6.87 7.31 -6.90
N THR A 67 -7.83 7.54 -6.02
CA THR A 67 -7.57 8.10 -4.68
C THR A 67 -6.82 7.11 -3.81
N VAL A 68 -7.24 5.85 -3.79
CA VAL A 68 -6.55 4.77 -3.05
C VAL A 68 -5.12 4.57 -3.57
N ASP A 69 -4.93 4.52 -4.88
CA ASP A 69 -3.59 4.43 -5.51
C ASP A 69 -2.68 5.58 -5.06
N ARG A 70 -3.22 6.81 -5.03
CA ARG A 70 -2.48 7.98 -4.54
C ARG A 70 -2.10 7.84 -3.06
N VAL A 71 -3.01 7.35 -2.22
CA VAL A 71 -2.75 7.10 -0.79
C VAL A 71 -1.64 6.06 -0.64
N LEU A 72 -1.70 4.95 -1.36
CA LEU A 72 -0.67 3.91 -1.32
C LEU A 72 0.70 4.43 -1.78
N LYS A 73 0.74 5.23 -2.85
CA LYS A 73 1.98 5.89 -3.32
C LYS A 73 2.57 6.85 -2.28
N LYS A 74 1.72 7.59 -1.58
CA LYS A 74 2.11 8.50 -0.49
C LYS A 74 2.73 7.72 0.69
N HIS A 75 2.11 6.62 1.09
CA HIS A 75 2.66 5.72 2.12
C HIS A 75 3.96 5.05 1.66
N GLY A 76 4.03 4.60 0.42
CA GLY A 76 5.26 4.07 -0.17
C GLY A 76 6.42 5.07 -0.10
N LYS A 77 6.15 6.36 -0.39
CA LYS A 77 7.16 7.42 -0.25
C LYS A 77 7.62 7.57 1.19
N ILE A 78 6.69 7.59 2.16
CA ILE A 78 7.03 7.67 3.59
C ILE A 78 7.89 6.46 4.01
N ALA A 79 7.54 5.26 3.56
CA ALA A 79 8.32 4.05 3.83
C ALA A 79 9.73 4.13 3.24
N MET A 80 9.87 4.64 2.02
CA MET A 80 11.18 4.85 1.38
C MET A 80 12.00 5.94 2.05
N ASP A 81 11.36 6.98 2.58
CA ASP A 81 12.05 8.03 3.35
C ASP A 81 12.56 7.48 4.71
N ALA A 82 11.76 6.63 5.37
CA ALA A 82 12.11 6.04 6.67
C ALA A 82 13.36 5.14 6.64
N ILE A 83 13.74 4.60 5.48
CA ILE A 83 14.90 3.70 5.36
C ILE A 83 16.22 4.41 5.06
N LYS A 84 16.19 5.71 4.70
CA LYS A 84 17.38 6.44 4.22
C LYS A 84 18.50 6.52 5.25
N GLU A 85 18.16 6.59 6.53
CA GLU A 85 19.11 6.72 7.63
C GLU A 85 19.77 5.39 8.04
N HIS A 86 19.34 4.27 7.43
CA HIS A 86 19.85 2.94 7.80
C HIS A 86 20.85 2.42 6.78
N SER A 87 22.01 1.96 7.27
CA SER A 87 23.01 1.25 6.45
C SER A 87 22.74 -0.26 6.35
N SER A 88 22.21 -0.88 7.43
CA SER A 88 21.87 -2.30 7.47
C SER A 88 20.59 -2.60 6.68
N PRO A 89 20.63 -3.55 5.71
CA PRO A 89 19.43 -4.00 4.99
C PRO A 89 18.31 -4.49 5.91
N ILE A 90 18.64 -5.18 6.99
CA ILE A 90 17.63 -5.64 7.96
C ILE A 90 16.99 -4.46 8.71
N LYS A 91 17.76 -3.45 9.09
CA LYS A 91 17.19 -2.23 9.69
C LYS A 91 16.30 -1.49 8.71
N LYS A 92 16.71 -1.39 7.43
CA LYS A 92 15.86 -0.84 6.35
C LYS A 92 14.56 -1.62 6.24
N LEU A 93 14.63 -2.95 6.23
CA LEU A 93 13.46 -3.82 6.11
C LEU A 93 12.49 -3.65 7.28
N VAL A 94 12.97 -3.59 8.52
CA VAL A 94 12.15 -3.32 9.72
C VAL A 94 11.42 -1.99 9.59
N SER A 95 12.14 -0.90 9.27
CA SER A 95 11.56 0.43 9.15
C SER A 95 10.57 0.53 7.98
N PHE A 96 10.87 -0.10 6.84
CA PHE A 96 9.97 -0.16 5.70
C PHE A 96 8.66 -0.88 6.04
N LEU A 97 8.74 -2.08 6.63
CA LEU A 97 7.56 -2.88 6.97
C LEU A 97 6.71 -2.23 8.07
N ALA A 98 7.33 -1.55 9.04
CA ALA A 98 6.59 -0.81 10.06
C ALA A 98 5.67 0.26 9.43
N VAL A 99 6.15 0.99 8.42
CA VAL A 99 5.33 1.97 7.69
C VAL A 99 4.34 1.28 6.74
N ALA A 100 4.77 0.25 6.00
CA ALA A 100 3.91 -0.47 5.07
C ALA A 100 2.72 -1.12 5.79
N ASN A 101 2.93 -1.69 6.98
CA ASN A 101 1.87 -2.30 7.78
C ASN A 101 0.84 -1.28 8.31
N GLN A 102 1.20 -0.01 8.49
CA GLN A 102 0.24 1.04 8.83
C GLN A 102 -0.77 1.30 7.70
N ALA A 103 -0.35 1.12 6.45
CA ALA A 103 -1.25 1.28 5.30
C ALA A 103 -2.29 0.16 5.17
N VAL A 104 -2.10 -0.96 5.89
CA VAL A 104 -2.89 -2.19 5.75
C VAL A 104 -4.11 -2.24 6.70
N GLY A 105 -4.36 -1.21 7.49
CA GLY A 105 -5.44 -1.21 8.47
C GLY A 105 -6.86 -1.25 7.87
N PRO A 106 -7.88 -1.36 8.74
CA PRO A 106 -9.32 -1.40 8.38
C PRO A 106 -9.78 -0.24 7.49
N ARG A 107 -8.97 0.79 7.42
CA ARG A 107 -9.14 1.99 6.61
C ARG A 107 -9.18 1.68 5.13
N LEU A 108 -8.20 0.94 4.61
CA LEU A 108 -8.14 0.60 3.19
C LEU A 108 -9.19 -0.44 2.78
N GLU A 109 -9.50 -1.37 3.67
CA GLU A 109 -10.47 -2.43 3.42
C GLU A 109 -11.86 -1.88 3.06
N LYS A 110 -12.32 -0.85 3.77
CA LYS A 110 -13.63 -0.22 3.53
C LYS A 110 -13.78 0.27 2.08
N PHE A 111 -12.68 0.66 1.44
CA PHE A 111 -12.68 1.22 0.09
C PHE A 111 -12.36 0.21 -0.99
N THR A 112 -11.49 -0.76 -0.69
CA THR A 112 -11.06 -1.76 -1.69
C THR A 112 -12.07 -2.90 -1.82
N LEU A 113 -12.78 -3.29 -0.76
CA LEU A 113 -13.77 -4.37 -0.81
C LEU A 113 -14.91 -4.13 -1.81
N PRO A 114 -15.58 -2.96 -1.83
CA PRO A 114 -16.62 -2.69 -2.81
C PRO A 114 -16.10 -2.70 -4.25
N LEU A 115 -14.79 -2.47 -4.43
CA LEU A 115 -14.13 -2.36 -5.73
C LEU A 115 -13.37 -3.64 -6.11
N ALA A 116 -13.39 -4.69 -5.28
CA ALA A 116 -12.59 -5.90 -5.47
C ALA A 116 -12.86 -6.62 -6.80
N ASN A 117 -14.02 -6.41 -7.42
CA ASN A 117 -14.39 -7.00 -8.72
C ASN A 117 -13.94 -6.15 -9.93
N LEU A 118 -13.55 -4.88 -9.74
CA LEU A 118 -13.08 -4.03 -10.82
C LEU A 118 -11.69 -4.46 -11.28
N SER A 119 -11.49 -4.55 -12.59
CA SER A 119 -10.19 -4.89 -13.18
C SER A 119 -9.11 -3.86 -12.83
N THR A 120 -9.46 -2.56 -12.84
CA THR A 120 -8.57 -1.46 -12.48
C THR A 120 -8.12 -1.54 -11.02
N SER A 121 -9.03 -1.89 -10.11
CA SER A 121 -8.72 -2.10 -8.69
C SER A 121 -7.77 -3.29 -8.50
N LYS A 122 -8.05 -4.43 -9.15
CA LYS A 122 -7.16 -5.60 -9.11
C LYS A 122 -5.77 -5.30 -9.64
N SER A 123 -5.68 -4.60 -10.76
CA SER A 123 -4.40 -4.21 -11.35
C SER A 123 -3.61 -3.29 -10.44
N MET A 124 -4.26 -2.32 -9.80
CA MET A 124 -3.65 -1.40 -8.85
C MET A 124 -3.12 -2.16 -7.62
N VAL A 125 -3.93 -3.02 -7.01
CA VAL A 125 -3.53 -3.82 -5.85
C VAL A 125 -2.36 -4.74 -6.19
N ASN A 126 -2.44 -5.50 -7.29
CA ASN A 126 -1.36 -6.39 -7.73
C ASN A 126 -0.05 -5.64 -7.98
N TYR A 127 -0.12 -4.44 -8.57
CA TYR A 127 1.06 -3.61 -8.80
C TYR A 127 1.75 -3.22 -7.48
N HIS A 128 0.99 -2.75 -6.49
CA HIS A 128 1.55 -2.37 -5.19
C HIS A 128 2.11 -3.58 -4.43
N GLU A 129 1.41 -4.71 -4.46
CA GLU A 129 1.87 -5.94 -3.81
C GLU A 129 3.17 -6.46 -4.44
N GLN A 130 3.26 -6.47 -5.76
CA GLN A 130 4.46 -6.90 -6.46
C GLN A 130 5.64 -5.98 -6.13
N TYR A 131 5.42 -4.66 -6.16
CA TYR A 131 6.45 -3.69 -5.81
C TYR A 131 6.99 -3.89 -4.38
N ILE A 132 6.08 -4.08 -3.41
CA ILE A 132 6.45 -4.32 -2.01
C ILE A 132 7.24 -5.63 -1.89
N THR A 133 6.77 -6.71 -2.51
CA THR A 133 7.42 -8.03 -2.47
C THR A 133 8.82 -7.99 -3.09
N ASP A 134 8.97 -7.36 -4.26
CA ASP A 134 10.26 -7.23 -4.94
C ASP A 134 11.25 -6.39 -4.12
N PHE A 135 10.76 -5.32 -3.49
CA PHE A 135 11.58 -4.49 -2.63
C PHE A 135 12.04 -5.23 -1.36
N ILE A 136 11.14 -5.95 -0.67
CA ILE A 136 11.48 -6.80 0.47
C ILE A 136 12.54 -7.83 0.06
N LYS A 137 12.33 -8.51 -1.07
CA LYS A 137 13.27 -9.49 -1.60
C LYS A 137 14.64 -8.88 -1.82
N SER A 138 14.71 -7.70 -2.43
CA SER A 138 15.99 -7.03 -2.68
C SER A 138 16.78 -6.74 -1.40
N LEU A 139 16.09 -6.32 -0.33
CA LEU A 139 16.70 -6.10 0.97
C LEU A 139 17.13 -7.40 1.66
N LEU A 140 16.37 -8.48 1.53
CA LEU A 140 16.76 -9.79 2.02
C LEU A 140 17.97 -10.36 1.27
N ASP A 141 18.04 -10.21 -0.05
CA ASP A 141 19.20 -10.62 -0.86
C ASP A 141 20.46 -9.82 -0.48
N GLU A 142 20.31 -8.51 -0.24
CA GLU A 142 21.40 -7.67 0.25
C GLU A 142 21.85 -8.09 1.66
N ALA A 143 20.89 -8.36 2.57
CA ALA A 143 21.19 -8.83 3.93
C ALA A 143 21.93 -10.18 3.94
N ARG A 144 21.50 -11.11 3.07
CA ARG A 144 22.16 -12.40 2.91
C ARG A 144 23.61 -12.22 2.38
N SER A 145 23.79 -11.38 1.37
CA SER A 145 25.13 -11.10 0.81
C SER A 145 26.09 -10.46 1.81
N LYS A 146 25.55 -9.72 2.79
CA LYS A 146 26.32 -9.09 3.88
C LYS A 146 26.45 -9.98 5.12
N ASN A 147 25.99 -11.22 5.06
CA ASN A 147 25.96 -12.13 6.21
C ASN A 147 25.21 -11.55 7.45
N GLU A 148 24.17 -10.76 7.23
CA GLU A 148 23.28 -10.29 8.31
C GLU A 148 22.22 -11.33 8.65
N ILE A 149 21.91 -12.24 7.70
CA ILE A 149 20.90 -13.29 7.86
C ILE A 149 21.43 -14.65 7.39
N LYS A 150 20.75 -15.70 7.85
CA LYS A 150 20.96 -17.09 7.43
C LYS A 150 20.72 -17.24 5.92
N ASP A 151 21.24 -18.30 5.33
CA ASP A 151 20.90 -18.70 3.96
C ASP A 151 19.46 -19.23 3.94
N ILE A 152 18.57 -18.44 3.36
CA ILE A 152 17.12 -18.68 3.30
C ILE A 152 16.59 -18.48 1.90
N ASP A 153 15.41 -19.01 1.62
CA ASP A 153 14.64 -18.61 0.42
C ASP A 153 14.09 -17.19 0.59
N THR A 154 14.82 -16.23 0.02
CA THR A 154 14.46 -14.79 0.09
C THR A 154 13.18 -14.47 -0.66
N GLN A 155 12.84 -15.23 -1.72
CA GLN A 155 11.60 -15.06 -2.46
C GLN A 155 10.39 -15.48 -1.61
N ALA A 156 10.43 -16.68 -1.03
CA ALA A 156 9.36 -17.18 -0.16
C ALA A 156 9.18 -16.27 1.07
N THR A 157 10.28 -15.84 1.70
CA THR A 157 10.24 -14.93 2.84
C THR A 157 9.66 -13.57 2.48
N ALA A 158 10.01 -13.01 1.31
CA ALA A 158 9.46 -11.75 0.83
C ALA A 158 7.95 -11.84 0.55
N MET A 159 7.51 -12.94 -0.06
CA MET A 159 6.08 -13.19 -0.28
C MET A 159 5.30 -13.30 1.03
N LEU A 160 5.87 -13.95 2.03
CA LEU A 160 5.25 -14.07 3.37
C LEU A 160 5.14 -12.69 4.03
N LEU A 161 6.24 -11.95 4.12
CA LEU A 161 6.28 -10.63 4.76
C LEU A 161 5.39 -9.61 4.05
N GLY A 162 5.42 -9.56 2.71
CA GLY A 162 4.57 -8.67 1.90
C GLY A 162 3.09 -9.04 1.93
N GLY A 163 2.76 -10.33 2.17
CA GLY A 163 1.40 -10.83 2.22
C GLY A 163 0.72 -10.74 3.58
N LEU A 164 1.47 -10.54 4.68
CA LEU A 164 0.91 -10.52 6.05
C LEU A 164 -0.23 -9.52 6.18
N GLY A 165 -0.05 -8.31 5.68
CA GLY A 165 -1.05 -7.27 5.74
C GLY A 165 -2.37 -7.69 5.11
N ARG A 166 -2.35 -8.25 3.90
CA ARG A 166 -3.54 -8.72 3.19
C ARG A 166 -4.20 -9.91 3.90
N TYR A 167 -3.41 -10.83 4.42
CA TYR A 167 -3.93 -11.99 5.14
C TYR A 167 -4.80 -11.57 6.31
N PHE A 168 -4.37 -10.57 7.08
CA PHE A 168 -5.11 -10.05 8.24
C PHE A 168 -6.23 -9.05 7.91
N GLN A 169 -6.41 -8.68 6.63
CA GLN A 169 -7.56 -7.88 6.20
C GLN A 169 -8.87 -8.69 6.09
N ALA A 170 -8.79 -10.02 6.02
CA ALA A 170 -9.99 -10.84 5.90
C ALA A 170 -10.85 -10.74 7.18
N LYS A 171 -12.02 -10.12 7.07
CA LYS A 171 -12.97 -9.85 8.19
C LYS A 171 -13.22 -11.06 9.10
N LYS A 172 -13.20 -12.28 8.53
CA LYS A 172 -13.45 -13.51 9.28
C LYS A 172 -12.37 -13.79 10.32
N LEU A 173 -11.13 -13.38 10.05
CA LEU A 173 -9.98 -13.59 10.93
C LEU A 173 -9.83 -12.50 11.99
N LEU A 174 -10.37 -11.31 11.76
CA LEU A 174 -10.22 -10.16 12.67
C LEU A 174 -10.87 -10.39 14.04
N LYS A 175 -11.94 -11.21 14.10
CA LYS A 175 -12.68 -11.45 15.35
C LYS A 175 -11.89 -12.28 16.37
N ASP A 176 -10.92 -13.06 15.89
CA ASP A 176 -10.15 -13.99 16.71
C ASP A 176 -8.76 -13.43 17.08
N LEU A 177 -8.40 -12.26 16.55
CA LEU A 177 -7.13 -11.61 16.84
C LEU A 177 -7.18 -10.84 18.16
N LYS A 178 -6.14 -10.98 18.98
CA LYS A 178 -5.96 -10.21 20.23
C LYS A 178 -5.52 -8.76 19.98
N HIS A 179 -4.95 -8.49 18.82
CA HIS A 179 -4.36 -7.23 18.43
C HIS A 179 -4.92 -6.75 17.10
N THR A 180 -4.69 -5.48 16.76
CA THR A 180 -5.05 -4.97 15.43
C THR A 180 -4.29 -5.71 14.33
N PRO A 181 -4.78 -5.75 13.08
CA PRO A 181 -4.05 -6.32 11.95
C PRO A 181 -2.64 -5.77 11.79
N GLU A 182 -2.46 -4.46 11.98
CA GLU A 182 -1.16 -3.79 11.95
C GLU A 182 -0.23 -4.32 13.05
N GLN A 183 -0.70 -4.34 14.31
CA GLN A 183 0.08 -4.84 15.44
C GLN A 183 0.46 -6.30 15.25
N THR A 184 -0.46 -7.13 14.76
CA THR A 184 -0.21 -8.54 14.48
C THR A 184 0.82 -8.72 13.38
N SER A 185 0.71 -7.95 12.29
CA SER A 185 1.69 -7.98 11.18
C SER A 185 3.07 -7.55 11.65
N ASN A 186 3.18 -6.50 12.45
CA ASN A 186 4.45 -6.04 13.00
C ASN A 186 5.08 -7.08 13.93
N PHE A 187 4.30 -7.70 14.81
CA PHE A 187 4.76 -8.75 15.70
C PHE A 187 5.27 -9.99 14.96
N LEU A 188 4.53 -10.44 13.94
CA LEU A 188 4.97 -11.58 13.11
C LEU A 188 6.21 -11.22 12.28
N THR A 189 6.29 -10.00 11.75
CA THR A 189 7.49 -9.48 11.09
C THR A 189 8.70 -9.58 12.01
N GLU A 190 8.57 -9.14 13.26
CA GLU A 190 9.65 -9.20 14.25
C GLU A 190 10.09 -10.65 14.54
N ILE A 191 9.14 -11.57 14.75
CA ILE A 191 9.43 -13.00 14.95
C ILE A 191 10.20 -13.57 13.76
N ILE A 192 9.73 -13.34 12.54
CA ILE A 192 10.38 -13.86 11.33
C ILE A 192 11.78 -13.29 11.19
N LEU A 193 11.94 -11.96 11.30
CA LEU A 193 13.23 -11.32 11.13
C LEU A 193 14.24 -11.73 12.22
N ASN A 194 13.80 -11.91 13.45
CA ASN A 194 14.67 -12.43 14.52
C ASN A 194 15.07 -13.89 14.28
N GLY A 195 14.15 -14.72 13.75
CA GLY A 195 14.43 -16.13 13.43
C GLY A 195 15.44 -16.31 12.30
N ILE A 196 15.54 -15.38 11.37
CA ILE A 196 16.46 -15.45 10.23
C ILE A 196 17.81 -14.75 10.45
N LYS A 197 17.93 -13.88 11.46
CA LYS A 197 19.21 -13.22 11.79
C LYS A 197 20.28 -14.25 12.12
N LEU A 198 21.52 -13.98 11.72
CA LEU A 198 22.65 -14.71 12.27
C LEU A 198 22.86 -14.26 13.71
N GLU A 199 23.01 -15.23 14.62
CA GLU A 199 23.45 -14.96 15.98
C GLU A 199 24.87 -14.42 15.88
N ASN A 200 25.12 -13.23 16.45
CA ASN A 200 26.48 -12.75 16.58
C ASN A 200 27.25 -13.74 17.45
N GLN A 201 28.25 -14.40 16.84
CA GLN A 201 29.23 -15.20 17.57
C GLN A 201 30.08 -14.31 18.45
#